data_186130004da53c41d64aed56707d247f
#
_entry.id   186130004da53c41d64aed56707d247f
#
_cell.length_a   1.000
_cell.length_b   1.000
_cell.length_c   1.000
_cell.angle_alpha   90.00
_cell.angle_beta   90.00
_cell.angle_gamma   90.00
#
_symmetry.space_group_name_H-M   'P 1'
#
loop_
_entity.id
_entity.type
_entity.pdbx_description
1 polymer ?
#
loop_
_entity_poly.entity_id
_entity_poly.type
_entity_poly.pdbx_seq_one_letter_code
_entity_poly.pdbx_strand_id
1 'polypeptide(L)'
;KFNEILLALQIERELDKNRILELYLNKIYLGNRAYGIAAAAQVYYNKPVSELSLAQMAMLAGLPKAPSAFNPLANPDRAMVRRNWILGRMQDLGYITPDARELAVSAPITASYNSTETEVDADYVAEMARSEMVRRFGEDAYTDGYTVTLTVDGRKQQVATEALRDGLEAYDRRHGFRGAIGQIDQETLATSELSDLILNYPRVESLLPAIVKEVNDEAGEVSVHVRRIGPATMPFESMTWARRYKTENLTGPEPEKPSDVVSRGDVVYVRAQNPEKIDPENETNSTETLNDEAARPQTATVALAQIPRAEGALISLEAKTGAIEALSGGYSFGQSKYNRATQARRQPGSTFKPFLYLSALESGMTPATIYNDAPIVFDDSELETAWRPQNSSGQFYGPTRLREALYRSRNLVSIRLLRDLGIENTLNYLAKLEIPTENMPDDLS
;
A
#
# COMPACT_ATOMS: atom_id res chain seq x y z
N LYS A 1 -34.02 23.06 10.39
CA LYS A 1 -34.86 22.55 11.50
C LYS A 1 -36.30 22.27 11.09
N PHE A 2 -37.03 23.16 10.37
CA PHE A 2 -38.38 22.90 9.92
C PHE A 2 -38.46 21.68 9.00
N ASN A 3 -37.54 21.53 8.05
CA ASN A 3 -37.45 20.37 7.18
C ASN A 3 -37.09 19.08 7.93
N GLU A 4 -36.29 19.16 8.99
CA GLU A 4 -35.97 18.03 9.87
C GLU A 4 -37.20 17.51 10.59
N ILE A 5 -38.08 18.42 11.05
CA ILE A 5 -39.35 18.03 11.72
C ILE A 5 -40.30 17.35 10.72
N LEU A 6 -40.44 17.91 9.51
CA LEU A 6 -41.27 17.30 8.46
C LEU A 6 -40.76 15.91 8.07
N LEU A 7 -39.45 15.76 7.91
CA LEU A 7 -38.82 14.48 7.59
C LEU A 7 -39.02 13.47 8.73
N ALA A 8 -38.86 13.89 10.00
CA ALA A 8 -39.07 13.04 11.15
C ALA A 8 -40.54 12.52 11.21
N LEU A 9 -41.50 13.38 10.95
CA LEU A 9 -42.94 12.99 10.89
C LEU A 9 -43.21 12.02 9.72
N GLN A 10 -42.52 12.19 8.59
CA GLN A 10 -42.63 11.27 7.45
C GLN A 10 -42.03 9.91 7.79
N ILE A 11 -40.84 9.87 8.38
CA ILE A 11 -40.18 8.64 8.82
C ILE A 11 -41.07 7.88 9.84
N GLU A 12 -41.65 8.57 10.82
CA GLU A 12 -42.53 7.94 11.82
C GLU A 12 -43.85 7.41 11.24
N ARG A 13 -44.26 7.87 10.05
CA ARG A 13 -45.45 7.32 9.34
C ARG A 13 -45.09 6.05 8.57
N GLU A 14 -43.89 5.96 8.03
CA GLU A 14 -43.45 4.85 7.18
C GLU A 14 -42.79 3.71 7.96
N LEU A 15 -42.15 4.02 9.11
CA LEU A 15 -41.34 3.07 9.88
C LEU A 15 -41.83 3.01 11.34
N ASP A 16 -41.85 1.81 11.93
CA ASP A 16 -42.08 1.65 13.37
C ASP A 16 -40.84 2.08 14.19
N LYS A 17 -41.02 2.26 15.48
CA LYS A 17 -39.98 2.73 16.40
C LYS A 17 -38.77 1.80 16.47
N ASN A 18 -38.97 0.48 16.35
CA ASN A 18 -37.89 -0.50 16.41
C ASN A 18 -37.02 -0.39 15.14
N ARG A 19 -37.66 -0.24 13.97
CA ARG A 19 -36.94 -0.07 12.70
C ARG A 19 -36.18 1.26 12.65
N ILE A 20 -36.75 2.34 13.18
CA ILE A 20 -36.07 3.63 13.30
C ILE A 20 -34.83 3.48 14.21
N LEU A 21 -34.95 2.82 15.35
CA LEU A 21 -33.85 2.59 16.28
C LEU A 21 -32.77 1.70 15.67
N GLU A 22 -33.16 0.65 14.98
CA GLU A 22 -32.24 -0.23 14.25
C GLU A 22 -31.41 0.53 13.23
N LEU A 23 -32.07 1.33 12.37
CA LEU A 23 -31.38 2.17 11.38
C LEU A 23 -30.46 3.20 12.02
N TYR A 24 -30.90 3.81 13.13
CA TYR A 24 -30.08 4.74 13.89
C TYR A 24 -28.82 4.06 14.44
N LEU A 25 -28.97 2.93 15.14
CA LEU A 25 -27.85 2.19 15.73
C LEU A 25 -26.87 1.65 14.69
N ASN A 26 -27.33 1.35 13.48
CA ASN A 26 -26.49 0.85 12.41
C ASN A 26 -25.76 1.95 11.63
N LYS A 27 -26.19 3.23 11.73
CA LYS A 27 -25.59 4.31 10.92
C LYS A 27 -24.91 5.42 11.72
N ILE A 28 -25.17 5.53 13.03
CA ILE A 28 -24.63 6.63 13.83
C ILE A 28 -23.09 6.56 13.92
N TYR A 29 -22.46 7.73 13.79
CA TYR A 29 -21.01 7.84 14.01
C TYR A 29 -20.67 7.80 15.49
N LEU A 30 -19.76 6.91 15.89
CA LEU A 30 -19.39 6.63 17.28
C LEU A 30 -17.91 6.92 17.59
N GLY A 31 -17.23 7.68 16.74
CA GLY A 31 -15.80 7.97 16.89
C GLY A 31 -14.90 6.92 16.24
N ASN A 32 -13.61 7.18 16.13
CA ASN A 32 -12.59 6.28 15.58
C ASN A 32 -13.00 5.59 14.27
N ARG A 33 -13.67 6.32 13.37
CA ARG A 33 -14.21 5.83 12.09
C ARG A 33 -15.27 4.73 12.23
N ALA A 34 -15.80 4.48 13.44
CA ALA A 34 -16.87 3.53 13.66
C ALA A 34 -18.23 4.13 13.33
N TYR A 35 -18.90 3.58 12.33
CA TYR A 35 -20.27 3.86 11.96
C TYR A 35 -21.14 2.67 12.33
N GLY A 36 -22.09 2.89 13.23
CA GLY A 36 -22.94 1.87 13.82
C GLY A 36 -22.34 1.17 15.03
N ILE A 37 -23.24 0.57 15.83
CA ILE A 37 -22.90 -0.02 17.14
C ILE A 37 -22.00 -1.26 16.99
N ALA A 38 -22.19 -2.06 15.93
CA ALA A 38 -21.38 -3.25 15.70
C ALA A 38 -19.92 -2.88 15.36
N ALA A 39 -19.72 -1.86 14.49
CA ALA A 39 -18.40 -1.33 14.20
C ALA A 39 -17.74 -0.73 15.46
N ALA A 40 -18.48 -0.03 16.30
CA ALA A 40 -17.97 0.51 17.55
C ALA A 40 -17.58 -0.59 18.54
N ALA A 41 -18.38 -1.66 18.67
CA ALA A 41 -18.06 -2.80 19.50
C ALA A 41 -16.74 -3.46 19.08
N GLN A 42 -16.54 -3.58 17.77
CA GLN A 42 -15.28 -4.10 17.20
C GLN A 42 -14.11 -3.15 17.46
N VAL A 43 -14.26 -1.86 17.13
CA VAL A 43 -13.20 -0.86 17.26
C VAL A 43 -12.75 -0.62 18.71
N TYR A 44 -13.69 -0.59 19.66
CA TYR A 44 -13.35 -0.28 21.06
C TYR A 44 -13.08 -1.51 21.93
N TYR A 45 -13.56 -2.71 21.54
CA TYR A 45 -13.50 -3.90 22.40
C TYR A 45 -13.08 -5.18 21.68
N ASN A 46 -12.94 -5.19 20.37
CA ASN A 46 -12.67 -6.39 19.54
C ASN A 46 -13.67 -7.53 19.84
N LYS A 47 -14.97 -7.17 19.96
CA LYS A 47 -16.04 -8.10 20.32
C LYS A 47 -17.29 -7.84 19.50
N PRO A 48 -18.09 -8.88 19.21
CA PRO A 48 -19.45 -8.67 18.73
C PRO A 48 -20.32 -8.03 19.84
N VAL A 49 -21.37 -7.31 19.44
CA VAL A 49 -22.27 -6.60 20.38
C VAL A 49 -22.85 -7.54 21.46
N SER A 50 -23.12 -8.79 21.11
CA SER A 50 -23.66 -9.81 22.01
C SER A 50 -22.73 -10.22 23.16
N GLU A 51 -21.44 -9.95 23.05
CA GLU A 51 -20.41 -10.30 24.04
C GLU A 51 -19.98 -9.11 24.91
N LEU A 52 -20.56 -7.94 24.67
CA LEU A 52 -20.25 -6.76 25.46
C LEU A 52 -20.85 -6.86 26.87
N SER A 53 -20.08 -6.48 27.88
CA SER A 53 -20.59 -6.30 29.23
C SER A 53 -21.53 -5.08 29.33
N LEU A 54 -22.34 -5.01 30.39
CA LEU A 54 -23.21 -3.87 30.63
C LEU A 54 -22.41 -2.54 30.69
N ALA A 55 -21.24 -2.55 31.32
CA ALA A 55 -20.37 -1.38 31.39
C ALA A 55 -19.87 -0.95 29.99
N GLN A 56 -19.51 -1.91 29.12
CA GLN A 56 -19.07 -1.66 27.74
C GLN A 56 -20.23 -1.15 26.88
N MET A 57 -21.41 -1.75 26.99
CA MET A 57 -22.62 -1.26 26.28
C MET A 57 -22.98 0.17 26.68
N ALA A 58 -22.98 0.49 27.99
CA ALA A 58 -23.24 1.83 28.49
C ALA A 58 -22.16 2.85 28.04
N MET A 59 -20.89 2.43 27.89
CA MET A 59 -19.84 3.26 27.35
C MET A 59 -20.13 3.64 25.90
N LEU A 60 -20.46 2.67 25.04
CA LEU A 60 -20.79 2.92 23.63
C LEU A 60 -22.05 3.78 23.50
N ALA A 61 -23.07 3.54 24.33
CA ALA A 61 -24.28 4.37 24.37
C ALA A 61 -24.04 5.82 24.79
N GLY A 62 -22.88 6.12 25.36
CA GLY A 62 -22.43 7.48 25.70
C GLY A 62 -21.94 8.29 24.51
N LEU A 63 -21.43 7.63 23.48
CA LEU A 63 -20.74 8.24 22.34
C LEU A 63 -21.65 9.10 21.44
N PRO A 64 -22.92 8.74 21.14
CA PRO A 64 -23.76 9.52 20.23
C PRO A 64 -23.92 10.98 20.61
N LYS A 65 -23.81 11.33 21.87
CA LYS A 65 -23.92 12.72 22.34
C LYS A 65 -22.80 13.62 21.84
N ALA A 66 -21.55 13.14 21.86
CA ALA A 66 -20.39 13.83 21.37
C ALA A 66 -19.23 12.82 21.24
N PRO A 67 -19.07 12.13 20.10
CA PRO A 67 -18.14 11.02 19.93
C PRO A 67 -16.68 11.34 20.26
N SER A 68 -16.23 12.55 19.96
CA SER A 68 -14.86 12.99 20.29
C SER A 68 -14.70 13.32 21.78
N ALA A 69 -15.71 13.97 22.41
CA ALA A 69 -15.62 14.42 23.79
C ALA A 69 -15.79 13.30 24.82
N PHE A 70 -16.53 12.25 24.48
CA PHE A 70 -16.78 11.08 25.32
C PHE A 70 -16.06 9.82 24.82
N ASN A 71 -15.04 10.00 23.98
CA ASN A 71 -14.21 8.90 23.50
C ASN A 71 -13.43 8.28 24.69
N PRO A 72 -13.59 6.98 24.97
CA PRO A 72 -12.93 6.35 26.11
C PRO A 72 -11.41 6.24 25.96
N LEU A 73 -10.88 6.34 24.73
CA LEU A 73 -9.45 6.31 24.44
C LEU A 73 -8.78 7.68 24.60
N ALA A 74 -9.48 8.73 24.13
CA ALA A 74 -8.95 10.10 24.16
C ALA A 74 -9.29 10.84 25.47
N ASN A 75 -10.44 10.56 26.09
CA ASN A 75 -10.96 11.26 27.25
C ASN A 75 -11.60 10.28 28.26
N PRO A 76 -10.82 9.35 28.86
CA PRO A 76 -11.33 8.27 29.69
C PRO A 76 -12.20 8.75 30.86
N ASP A 77 -11.78 9.80 31.57
CA ASP A 77 -12.52 10.33 32.73
C ASP A 77 -13.90 10.88 32.34
N ARG A 78 -13.98 11.62 31.24
CA ARG A 78 -15.26 12.15 30.73
C ARG A 78 -16.16 11.03 30.21
N ALA A 79 -15.59 10.05 29.58
CA ALA A 79 -16.31 8.86 29.10
C ALA A 79 -16.86 8.06 30.29
N MET A 80 -16.11 7.89 31.37
CA MET A 80 -16.54 7.22 32.59
C MET A 80 -17.70 7.95 33.27
N VAL A 81 -17.60 9.26 33.42
CA VAL A 81 -18.70 10.09 33.96
C VAL A 81 -19.96 9.91 33.12
N ARG A 82 -19.84 9.91 31.80
CA ARG A 82 -20.99 9.72 30.91
C ARG A 82 -21.57 8.31 30.99
N ARG A 83 -20.73 7.27 31.03
CA ARG A 83 -21.12 5.87 31.24
C ARG A 83 -21.93 5.71 32.54
N ASN A 84 -21.39 6.23 33.63
CA ASN A 84 -22.00 6.08 34.95
C ASN A 84 -23.36 6.83 35.05
N TRP A 85 -23.47 7.98 34.36
CA TRP A 85 -24.75 8.68 34.23
C TRP A 85 -25.80 7.81 33.47
N ILE A 86 -25.41 7.14 32.38
CA ILE A 86 -26.29 6.24 31.61
C ILE A 86 -26.75 5.07 32.49
N LEU A 87 -25.82 4.41 33.20
CA LEU A 87 -26.11 3.32 34.10
C LEU A 87 -27.12 3.75 35.20
N GLY A 88 -26.97 4.97 35.73
CA GLY A 88 -27.94 5.56 36.66
C GLY A 88 -29.33 5.71 36.02
N ARG A 89 -29.41 6.25 34.81
CA ARG A 89 -30.68 6.38 34.08
C ARG A 89 -31.34 5.03 33.76
N MET A 90 -30.53 3.99 33.44
CA MET A 90 -31.03 2.64 33.19
C MET A 90 -31.66 2.05 34.47
N GLN A 91 -31.08 2.28 35.64
CA GLN A 91 -31.63 1.89 36.92
C GLN A 91 -32.92 2.65 37.24
N ASP A 92 -32.92 3.99 37.10
CA ASP A 92 -34.09 4.85 37.37
C ASP A 92 -35.31 4.43 36.54
N LEU A 93 -35.08 3.94 35.30
CA LEU A 93 -36.10 3.49 34.37
C LEU A 93 -36.43 1.99 34.51
N GLY A 94 -35.81 1.30 35.48
CA GLY A 94 -36.09 -0.11 35.77
C GLY A 94 -35.50 -1.11 34.76
N TYR A 95 -34.57 -0.70 33.89
CA TYR A 95 -33.91 -1.60 32.93
C TYR A 95 -32.85 -2.49 33.57
N ILE A 96 -32.24 -2.05 34.68
CA ILE A 96 -31.24 -2.80 35.43
C ILE A 96 -31.49 -2.72 36.92
N THR A 97 -31.03 -3.74 37.67
CA THR A 97 -31.08 -3.76 39.12
C THR A 97 -30.03 -2.86 39.76
N PRO A 98 -30.16 -2.42 41.02
CA PRO A 98 -29.13 -1.69 41.74
C PRO A 98 -27.80 -2.43 41.79
N ASP A 99 -27.78 -3.74 42.01
CA ASP A 99 -26.60 -4.58 42.08
C ASP A 99 -25.87 -4.62 40.70
N ALA A 100 -26.65 -4.76 39.62
CA ALA A 100 -26.11 -4.74 38.26
C ALA A 100 -25.47 -3.38 37.91
N ARG A 101 -26.08 -2.28 38.37
CA ARG A 101 -25.50 -0.94 38.20
C ARG A 101 -24.22 -0.80 39.01
N GLU A 102 -24.18 -1.23 40.29
CA GLU A 102 -22.99 -1.12 41.13
C GLU A 102 -21.82 -1.88 40.52
N LEU A 103 -22.05 -3.10 40.06
CA LEU A 103 -21.04 -3.91 39.35
C LEU A 103 -20.52 -3.21 38.07
N ALA A 104 -21.44 -2.64 37.29
CA ALA A 104 -21.05 -1.97 36.05
C ALA A 104 -20.33 -0.64 36.28
N VAL A 105 -20.67 0.10 37.34
CA VAL A 105 -19.97 1.36 37.72
C VAL A 105 -18.57 1.09 38.24
N SER A 106 -18.37 0.00 38.99
CA SER A 106 -17.04 -0.39 39.52
C SER A 106 -16.12 -0.99 38.43
N ALA A 107 -16.66 -1.40 37.28
CA ALA A 107 -15.86 -1.98 36.21
C ALA A 107 -14.89 -0.96 35.61
N PRO A 108 -13.62 -1.33 35.40
CA PRO A 108 -12.61 -0.47 34.79
C PRO A 108 -12.96 -0.17 33.32
N ILE A 109 -12.33 0.84 32.75
CA ILE A 109 -12.36 1.05 31.30
C ILE A 109 -11.47 -0.03 30.66
N THR A 110 -12.07 -0.81 29.77
CA THR A 110 -11.39 -1.88 29.02
C THR A 110 -11.36 -1.56 27.51
N ALA A 111 -11.70 -0.32 27.14
CA ALA A 111 -11.63 0.12 25.77
C ALA A 111 -10.15 0.22 25.32
N SER A 112 -9.83 -0.41 24.21
CA SER A 112 -8.57 -0.29 23.49
C SER A 112 -8.89 0.00 22.03
N TYR A 113 -7.96 0.63 21.31
CA TYR A 113 -8.16 0.81 19.88
C TYR A 113 -7.87 -0.51 19.16
N ASN A 114 -8.92 -1.13 18.68
CA ASN A 114 -8.82 -2.30 17.84
C ASN A 114 -9.14 -1.83 16.42
N SER A 115 -8.11 -1.55 15.62
CA SER A 115 -8.31 -1.54 14.19
C SER A 115 -8.71 -2.96 13.77
N THR A 116 -9.55 -3.09 12.76
CA THR A 116 -9.56 -4.33 11.98
C THR A 116 -8.13 -4.47 11.46
N GLU A 117 -7.29 -5.22 12.17
CA GLU A 117 -5.97 -5.52 11.70
C GLU A 117 -6.14 -6.20 10.37
N THR A 118 -5.73 -5.52 9.33
CA THR A 118 -5.61 -6.12 8.02
C THR A 118 -4.46 -7.10 8.15
N GLU A 119 -4.73 -8.40 8.21
CA GLU A 119 -3.72 -9.44 8.38
C GLU A 119 -2.65 -9.40 7.28
N VAL A 120 -3.00 -8.84 6.12
CA VAL A 120 -2.10 -8.75 4.98
C VAL A 120 -2.40 -7.50 4.14
N ASP A 121 -1.35 -6.84 3.65
CA ASP A 121 -1.45 -5.73 2.69
C ASP A 121 -1.89 -6.26 1.30
N ALA A 122 -3.16 -6.10 0.98
CA ALA A 122 -3.79 -6.57 -0.26
C ALA A 122 -4.73 -5.51 -0.88
N ASP A 123 -4.45 -4.24 -0.69
CA ASP A 123 -5.33 -3.12 -1.07
C ASP A 123 -5.73 -3.14 -2.55
N TYR A 124 -4.81 -3.49 -3.46
CA TYR A 124 -5.13 -3.60 -4.90
C TYR A 124 -6.13 -4.70 -5.18
N VAL A 125 -6.01 -5.84 -4.49
CA VAL A 125 -6.95 -6.97 -4.63
C VAL A 125 -8.29 -6.63 -4.00
N ALA A 126 -8.29 -6.00 -2.84
CA ALA A 126 -9.49 -5.52 -2.17
C ALA A 126 -10.28 -4.55 -3.06
N GLU A 127 -9.58 -3.63 -3.75
CA GLU A 127 -10.22 -2.71 -4.69
C GLU A 127 -10.77 -3.42 -5.94
N MET A 128 -10.09 -4.46 -6.43
CA MET A 128 -10.63 -5.31 -7.51
C MET A 128 -11.93 -6.00 -7.07
N ALA A 129 -11.93 -6.57 -5.86
CA ALA A 129 -13.12 -7.21 -5.29
C ALA A 129 -14.25 -6.20 -5.09
N ARG A 130 -13.95 -5.02 -4.51
CA ARG A 130 -14.93 -3.95 -4.33
C ARG A 130 -15.55 -3.52 -5.66
N SER A 131 -14.72 -3.31 -6.67
CA SER A 131 -15.19 -2.88 -8.00
C SER A 131 -16.10 -3.92 -8.64
N GLU A 132 -15.77 -5.21 -8.50
CA GLU A 132 -16.59 -6.30 -9.02
C GLU A 132 -17.94 -6.41 -8.27
N MET A 133 -17.94 -6.22 -6.95
CA MET A 133 -19.16 -6.20 -6.15
C MET A 133 -20.07 -5.04 -6.54
N VAL A 134 -19.52 -3.84 -6.70
CA VAL A 134 -20.29 -2.67 -7.16
C VAL A 134 -20.84 -2.88 -8.59
N ARG A 135 -20.04 -3.51 -9.46
CA ARG A 135 -20.50 -3.84 -10.82
C ARG A 135 -21.69 -4.80 -10.81
N ARG A 136 -21.73 -5.77 -9.88
CA ARG A 136 -22.82 -6.78 -9.78
C ARG A 136 -24.05 -6.25 -9.05
N PHE A 137 -23.86 -5.53 -7.95
CA PHE A 137 -24.92 -5.20 -7.01
C PHE A 137 -25.17 -3.70 -6.85
N GLY A 138 -24.41 -2.84 -7.54
CA GLY A 138 -24.56 -1.37 -7.40
C GLY A 138 -24.27 -0.91 -5.97
N GLU A 139 -25.06 0.04 -5.48
CA GLU A 139 -24.94 0.61 -4.12
C GLU A 139 -25.25 -0.41 -3.03
N ASP A 140 -26.04 -1.45 -3.32
CA ASP A 140 -26.37 -2.52 -2.37
C ASP A 140 -25.13 -3.33 -1.94
N ALA A 141 -24.05 -3.29 -2.75
CA ALA A 141 -22.76 -3.86 -2.39
C ALA A 141 -22.22 -3.34 -1.05
N TYR A 142 -22.60 -2.13 -0.63
CA TYR A 142 -22.16 -1.51 0.63
C TYR A 142 -23.10 -1.72 1.80
N THR A 143 -24.35 -2.16 1.57
CA THR A 143 -25.39 -2.17 2.59
C THR A 143 -25.92 -3.54 2.93
N ASP A 144 -25.84 -4.52 2.02
CA ASP A 144 -26.47 -5.83 2.15
C ASP A 144 -25.64 -6.87 2.92
N GLY A 145 -24.44 -6.48 3.42
CA GLY A 145 -23.64 -7.33 4.30
C GLY A 145 -22.97 -8.52 3.60
N TYR A 146 -22.53 -8.36 2.35
CA TYR A 146 -21.85 -9.40 1.61
C TYR A 146 -20.50 -9.80 2.24
N THR A 147 -20.21 -11.09 2.21
CA THR A 147 -18.86 -11.63 2.47
C THR A 147 -18.24 -12.08 1.17
N VAL A 148 -17.05 -11.57 0.85
CA VAL A 148 -16.32 -11.88 -0.38
C VAL A 148 -15.10 -12.73 -0.05
N THR A 149 -15.08 -13.98 -0.51
CA THR A 149 -13.93 -14.86 -0.37
C THR A 149 -13.11 -14.86 -1.66
N LEU A 150 -11.81 -14.62 -1.53
CA LEU A 150 -10.87 -14.55 -2.64
C LEU A 150 -9.92 -15.76 -2.63
N THR A 151 -9.19 -15.95 -3.74
CA THR A 151 -8.20 -17.01 -3.91
C THR A 151 -6.81 -16.64 -3.41
N VAL A 152 -6.63 -15.40 -2.89
CA VAL A 152 -5.37 -14.88 -2.42
C VAL A 152 -4.90 -15.61 -1.16
N ASP A 153 -3.66 -16.10 -1.19
CA ASP A 153 -2.96 -16.64 -0.01
C ASP A 153 -2.22 -15.52 0.71
N GLY A 154 -2.50 -15.31 2.00
CA GLY A 154 -1.96 -14.19 2.77
C GLY A 154 -0.43 -14.16 2.83
N ARG A 155 0.24 -15.31 2.96
CA ARG A 155 1.71 -15.37 2.99
C ARG A 155 2.31 -15.08 1.62
N LYS A 156 1.72 -15.60 0.54
CA LYS A 156 2.17 -15.30 -0.82
C LYS A 156 1.98 -13.82 -1.13
N GLN A 157 0.86 -13.24 -0.70
CA GLN A 157 0.56 -11.82 -0.87
C GLN A 157 1.60 -10.95 -0.16
N GLN A 158 1.92 -11.26 1.09
CA GLN A 158 2.94 -10.52 1.84
C GLN A 158 4.29 -10.57 1.14
N VAL A 159 4.77 -11.77 0.80
CA VAL A 159 6.04 -11.97 0.10
C VAL A 159 6.06 -11.25 -1.26
N ALA A 160 4.95 -11.28 -2.01
CA ALA A 160 4.84 -10.60 -3.29
C ALA A 160 4.94 -9.08 -3.15
N THR A 161 4.25 -8.51 -2.15
CA THR A 161 4.29 -7.07 -1.87
C THR A 161 5.69 -6.63 -1.44
N GLU A 162 6.33 -7.36 -0.52
CA GLU A 162 7.69 -7.09 -0.06
C GLU A 162 8.70 -7.20 -1.21
N ALA A 163 8.66 -8.28 -2.00
CA ALA A 163 9.56 -8.49 -3.13
C ALA A 163 9.44 -7.39 -4.20
N LEU A 164 8.21 -6.94 -4.49
CA LEU A 164 7.99 -5.84 -5.42
C LEU A 164 8.60 -4.54 -4.88
N ARG A 165 8.34 -4.20 -3.61
CA ARG A 165 8.87 -3.00 -2.97
C ARG A 165 10.40 -3.01 -2.92
N ASP A 166 10.99 -4.10 -2.49
CA ASP A 166 12.45 -4.27 -2.42
C ASP A 166 13.09 -4.17 -3.80
N GLY A 167 12.47 -4.79 -4.81
CA GLY A 167 12.94 -4.70 -6.20
C GLY A 167 12.91 -3.28 -6.75
N LEU A 168 11.82 -2.53 -6.50
CA LEU A 168 11.68 -1.14 -6.92
C LEU A 168 12.67 -0.23 -6.18
N GLU A 169 12.85 -0.41 -4.87
CA GLU A 169 13.84 0.35 -4.10
C GLU A 169 15.29 0.05 -4.53
N ALA A 170 15.61 -1.23 -4.74
CA ALA A 170 16.92 -1.62 -5.22
C ALA A 170 17.21 -1.03 -6.61
N TYR A 171 16.22 -1.01 -7.50
CA TYR A 171 16.32 -0.34 -8.79
C TYR A 171 16.57 1.16 -8.62
N ASP A 172 15.77 1.83 -7.79
CA ASP A 172 15.80 3.27 -7.59
C ASP A 172 17.13 3.73 -6.95
N ARG A 173 17.68 2.97 -5.99
CA ARG A 173 18.99 3.24 -5.39
C ARG A 173 20.13 3.25 -6.41
N ARG A 174 20.08 2.38 -7.44
CA ARG A 174 21.08 2.37 -8.53
C ARG A 174 21.07 3.65 -9.36
N HIS A 175 19.95 4.38 -9.38
CA HIS A 175 19.80 5.63 -10.10
C HIS A 175 20.11 6.87 -9.24
N GLY A 176 20.47 6.67 -7.98
CA GLY A 176 20.95 7.69 -7.07
C GLY A 176 19.87 8.37 -6.23
N PHE A 177 20.35 9.14 -5.29
CA PHE A 177 19.54 9.88 -4.32
C PHE A 177 19.09 11.22 -4.90
N ARG A 178 17.81 11.53 -4.78
CA ARG A 178 17.20 12.76 -5.31
C ARG A 178 17.18 13.93 -4.33
N GLY A 179 17.77 13.73 -3.14
CA GLY A 179 17.84 14.74 -2.10
C GLY A 179 16.67 14.68 -1.10
N ALA A 180 16.67 15.66 -0.22
CA ALA A 180 15.63 15.80 0.80
C ALA A 180 14.25 16.04 0.16
N ILE A 181 13.20 15.57 0.83
CA ILE A 181 11.80 15.82 0.43
C ILE A 181 11.26 17.16 0.93
N GLY A 182 12.01 17.83 1.81
CA GLY A 182 11.74 19.14 2.34
C GLY A 182 12.93 19.65 3.14
N GLN A 183 12.92 20.92 3.47
CA GLN A 183 13.92 21.55 4.33
C GLN A 183 13.26 22.48 5.32
N ILE A 184 13.70 22.42 6.57
CA ILE A 184 13.25 23.24 7.67
C ILE A 184 14.37 24.23 8.00
N ASP A 185 14.07 25.51 8.03
CA ASP A 185 15.04 26.55 8.34
C ASP A 185 15.51 26.48 9.81
N GLN A 186 16.68 27.05 10.07
CA GLN A 186 17.35 26.97 11.38
C GLN A 186 16.56 27.63 12.51
N GLU A 187 15.79 28.65 12.22
CA GLU A 187 14.98 29.39 13.20
C GLU A 187 13.79 28.50 13.64
N THR A 188 13.10 27.91 12.68
CA THR A 188 11.99 26.97 12.94
C THR A 188 12.47 25.73 13.68
N LEU A 189 13.63 25.15 13.31
CA LEU A 189 14.23 24.01 14.03
C LEU A 189 14.57 24.31 15.49
N ALA A 190 14.90 25.57 15.81
CA ALA A 190 15.27 25.99 17.16
C ALA A 190 14.07 26.35 18.04
N THR A 191 12.94 26.74 17.44
CA THR A 191 11.77 27.30 18.14
C THR A 191 10.56 26.40 18.17
N SER A 192 10.48 25.39 17.32
CA SER A 192 9.31 24.51 17.18
C SER A 192 9.59 23.08 17.64
N GLU A 193 8.55 22.40 18.12
CA GLU A 193 8.65 20.98 18.44
C GLU A 193 8.78 20.14 17.16
N LEU A 194 9.83 19.33 17.08
CA LEU A 194 10.09 18.49 15.89
C LEU A 194 8.98 17.48 15.63
N SER A 195 8.31 17.04 16.71
CA SER A 195 7.15 16.13 16.65
C SER A 195 5.99 16.75 15.85
N ASP A 196 5.78 18.05 15.96
CA ASP A 196 4.71 18.77 15.24
C ASP A 196 5.12 19.04 13.79
N LEU A 197 6.37 19.46 13.57
CA LEU A 197 6.88 19.75 12.23
C LEU A 197 6.82 18.53 11.30
N ILE A 198 7.16 17.35 11.85
CA ILE A 198 7.22 16.11 11.06
C ILE A 198 5.83 15.58 10.64
N LEU A 199 4.75 16.03 11.32
CA LEU A 199 3.37 15.66 10.96
C LEU A 199 2.97 16.13 9.56
N ASN A 200 3.59 17.17 9.04
CA ASN A 200 3.36 17.68 7.68
C ASN A 200 3.85 16.73 6.58
N TYR A 201 4.65 15.73 6.94
CA TYR A 201 5.21 14.76 6.00
C TYR A 201 4.56 13.39 6.20
N PRO A 202 3.86 12.85 5.20
CA PRO A 202 3.16 11.58 5.35
C PRO A 202 4.14 10.40 5.43
N ARG A 203 3.79 9.38 6.20
CA ARG A 203 4.38 8.05 6.09
C ARG A 203 3.97 7.42 4.76
N VAL A 204 4.87 6.68 4.13
CA VAL A 204 4.59 5.89 2.93
C VAL A 204 5.04 4.46 3.17
N GLU A 205 4.10 3.56 3.34
CA GLU A 205 4.33 2.15 3.66
C GLU A 205 5.24 1.99 4.91
N SER A 206 6.39 1.33 4.76
CA SER A 206 7.40 1.20 5.81
C SER A 206 8.34 2.42 5.92
N LEU A 207 8.23 3.39 5.02
CA LEU A 207 9.10 4.57 5.02
C LEU A 207 8.53 5.65 5.93
N LEU A 208 9.35 6.11 6.87
CA LEU A 208 9.02 7.14 7.84
C LEU A 208 9.75 8.43 7.50
N PRO A 209 9.09 9.60 7.56
CA PRO A 209 9.79 10.86 7.45
C PRO A 209 10.67 11.09 8.69
N ALA A 210 11.84 11.69 8.46
CA ALA A 210 12.82 12.03 9.48
C ALA A 210 13.40 13.42 9.23
N ILE A 211 13.53 14.22 10.29
CA ILE A 211 14.19 15.54 10.27
C ILE A 211 15.64 15.36 10.71
N VAL A 212 16.58 15.81 9.89
CA VAL A 212 18.02 15.83 10.20
C VAL A 212 18.31 16.90 11.22
N LYS A 213 18.74 16.49 12.42
CA LYS A 213 19.09 17.40 13.53
C LYS A 213 20.54 17.83 13.48
N GLU A 214 21.44 16.88 13.26
CA GLU A 214 22.87 17.07 13.28
C GLU A 214 23.55 16.07 12.34
N VAL A 215 24.60 16.52 11.68
CA VAL A 215 25.45 15.70 10.81
C VAL A 215 26.85 15.69 11.42
N ASN A 216 27.36 14.52 11.74
CA ASN A 216 28.70 14.30 12.30
C ASN A 216 29.56 13.49 11.34
N ASP A 217 30.39 14.19 10.58
CA ASP A 217 31.26 13.56 9.59
C ASP A 217 32.39 12.72 10.24
N GLU A 218 32.88 13.13 11.43
CA GLU A 218 33.95 12.41 12.12
C GLU A 218 33.46 11.07 12.69
N ALA A 219 32.24 11.08 13.25
CA ALA A 219 31.64 9.84 13.76
C ALA A 219 30.99 8.99 12.65
N GLY A 220 30.79 9.52 11.43
CA GLY A 220 30.08 8.84 10.38
C GLY A 220 28.58 8.64 10.69
N GLU A 221 27.96 9.57 11.40
CA GLU A 221 26.59 9.43 11.88
C GLU A 221 25.75 10.71 11.68
N VAL A 222 24.45 10.49 11.52
CA VAL A 222 23.45 11.58 11.44
C VAL A 222 22.41 11.38 12.53
N SER A 223 22.25 12.40 13.40
CA SER A 223 21.17 12.43 14.37
C SER A 223 19.89 12.92 13.69
N VAL A 224 18.83 12.14 13.80
CA VAL A 224 17.53 12.44 13.18
C VAL A 224 16.39 12.38 14.21
N HIS A 225 15.29 13.08 13.93
CA HIS A 225 14.03 12.91 14.62
C HIS A 225 13.04 12.25 13.65
N VAL A 226 12.63 11.04 13.98
CA VAL A 226 11.79 10.19 13.10
C VAL A 226 10.36 10.19 13.61
N ARG A 227 9.42 10.34 12.71
CA ARG A 227 7.99 10.25 13.04
C ARG A 227 7.68 8.91 13.72
N ARG A 228 6.99 8.92 14.86
CA ARG A 228 6.61 7.75 15.71
C ARG A 228 7.74 7.07 16.49
N ILE A 229 8.98 7.33 16.14
CA ILE A 229 10.14 6.74 16.83
C ILE A 229 10.78 7.77 17.78
N GLY A 230 10.75 9.06 17.38
CA GLY A 230 11.47 10.11 18.08
C GLY A 230 12.95 10.17 17.66
N PRO A 231 13.87 10.44 18.61
CA PRO A 231 15.30 10.51 18.31
C PRO A 231 15.85 9.18 17.82
N ALA A 232 16.63 9.21 16.72
CA ALA A 232 17.26 8.05 16.13
C ALA A 232 18.61 8.42 15.50
N THR A 233 19.45 7.41 15.25
CA THR A 233 20.74 7.55 14.56
C THR A 233 20.67 6.89 13.19
N MET A 234 21.17 7.59 12.18
CA MET A 234 21.31 7.11 10.80
C MET A 234 22.81 7.01 10.50
N PRO A 235 23.40 5.79 10.48
CA PRO A 235 24.81 5.59 10.20
C PRO A 235 25.14 5.78 8.73
N PHE A 236 26.37 6.22 8.43
CA PHE A 236 26.82 6.50 7.08
C PHE A 236 26.76 5.27 6.16
N GLU A 237 26.99 4.08 6.70
CA GLU A 237 26.89 2.82 5.96
C GLU A 237 25.52 2.66 5.29
N SER A 238 24.47 3.22 5.90
CA SER A 238 23.10 3.16 5.37
C SER A 238 22.87 4.10 4.19
N MET A 239 23.78 5.04 3.92
CA MET A 239 23.64 6.07 2.88
C MET A 239 24.74 6.05 1.83
N THR A 240 25.66 5.06 1.84
CA THR A 240 26.75 4.92 0.85
C THR A 240 26.25 4.78 -0.59
N TRP A 241 25.05 4.28 -0.79
CA TRP A 241 24.38 4.19 -2.09
C TRP A 241 23.94 5.55 -2.64
N ALA A 242 23.84 6.58 -1.80
CA ALA A 242 23.14 7.83 -2.07
C ALA A 242 23.95 8.80 -2.95
N ARG A 243 24.49 8.30 -4.07
CA ARG A 243 25.07 9.15 -5.12
C ARG A 243 24.02 10.14 -5.59
N ARG A 244 24.38 11.39 -5.77
CA ARG A 244 23.45 12.42 -6.24
C ARG A 244 22.87 12.06 -7.61
N TYR A 245 21.57 11.96 -7.72
CA TYR A 245 20.86 11.81 -9.00
C TYR A 245 21.16 13.00 -9.93
N LYS A 246 21.47 12.75 -11.19
CA LYS A 246 21.63 13.76 -12.23
C LYS A 246 20.66 13.56 -13.39
N THR A 247 20.65 12.39 -13.97
CA THR A 247 19.70 11.95 -15.01
C THR A 247 19.41 10.45 -14.83
N GLU A 248 18.49 9.91 -15.62
CA GLU A 248 18.13 8.49 -15.57
C GLU A 248 19.35 7.54 -15.72
N ASN A 249 20.39 7.97 -16.46
CA ASN A 249 21.58 7.16 -16.74
C ASN A 249 22.86 7.75 -16.15
N LEU A 250 22.77 8.77 -15.29
CA LEU A 250 23.93 9.43 -14.74
C LEU A 250 23.72 9.82 -13.28
N THR A 251 24.64 9.35 -12.44
CA THR A 251 24.73 9.73 -11.03
C THR A 251 25.99 10.54 -10.74
N GLY A 252 26.04 11.16 -9.59
CA GLY A 252 27.23 11.81 -9.05
C GLY A 252 28.28 10.79 -8.56
N PRO A 253 29.40 11.29 -8.00
CA PRO A 253 30.38 10.44 -7.32
C PRO A 253 29.77 9.73 -6.10
N GLU A 254 30.47 8.75 -5.59
CA GLU A 254 30.12 8.12 -4.30
C GLU A 254 30.29 9.15 -3.17
N PRO A 255 29.35 9.18 -2.21
CA PRO A 255 29.54 10.02 -1.02
C PRO A 255 30.66 9.43 -0.16
N GLU A 256 31.50 10.29 0.40
CA GLU A 256 32.61 9.90 1.28
C GLU A 256 32.26 10.09 2.76
N LYS A 257 31.26 10.92 3.06
CA LYS A 257 30.85 11.30 4.41
C LYS A 257 29.36 11.69 4.44
N PRO A 258 28.73 11.71 5.63
CA PRO A 258 27.30 12.06 5.78
C PRO A 258 26.90 13.40 5.17
N SER A 259 27.75 14.43 5.30
CA SER A 259 27.44 15.77 4.79
C SER A 259 27.43 15.88 3.26
N ASP A 260 27.92 14.89 2.54
CA ASP A 260 27.79 14.77 1.07
C ASP A 260 26.37 14.41 0.65
N VAL A 261 25.58 13.86 1.58
CA VAL A 261 24.24 13.30 1.31
C VAL A 261 23.13 14.18 1.91
N VAL A 262 23.26 14.58 3.17
CA VAL A 262 22.24 15.30 3.91
C VAL A 262 22.83 16.49 4.67
N SER A 263 21.98 17.48 4.92
CA SER A 263 22.30 18.66 5.71
C SER A 263 21.34 18.84 6.88
N ARG A 264 21.75 19.56 7.90
CA ARG A 264 20.87 19.91 9.02
C ARG A 264 19.61 20.64 8.52
N GLY A 265 18.45 20.19 8.99
CA GLY A 265 17.15 20.71 8.58
C GLY A 265 16.52 19.97 7.42
N ASP A 266 17.26 19.09 6.74
CA ASP A 266 16.69 18.26 5.69
C ASP A 266 15.63 17.33 6.27
N VAL A 267 14.56 17.13 5.52
CA VAL A 267 13.56 16.08 5.78
C VAL A 267 13.77 14.99 4.75
N VAL A 268 14.01 13.77 5.24
CA VAL A 268 14.27 12.59 4.40
C VAL A 268 13.37 11.43 4.80
N TYR A 269 13.21 10.44 3.94
CA TYR A 269 12.63 9.18 4.34
C TYR A 269 13.68 8.25 4.92
N VAL A 270 13.29 7.52 5.94
CA VAL A 270 14.11 6.48 6.56
C VAL A 270 13.30 5.20 6.77
N ARG A 271 14.00 4.07 6.90
CA ARG A 271 13.45 2.77 7.30
C ARG A 271 14.07 2.36 8.62
N ALA A 272 13.25 1.91 9.57
CA ALA A 272 13.75 1.35 10.83
C ALA A 272 14.48 0.02 10.58
N GLN A 273 15.65 -0.16 11.20
CA GLN A 273 16.44 -1.39 11.06
C GLN A 273 15.97 -2.53 11.98
N ASN A 274 15.21 -2.22 13.03
CA ASN A 274 14.62 -3.19 13.94
C ASN A 274 13.13 -2.88 14.16
N PRO A 275 12.24 -3.27 13.23
CA PRO A 275 10.81 -2.95 13.31
C PRO A 275 10.10 -3.59 14.51
N GLU A 276 10.61 -4.69 15.07
CA GLU A 276 10.04 -5.37 16.24
C GLU A 276 10.10 -4.56 17.55
N LYS A 277 10.88 -3.47 17.58
CA LYS A 277 10.99 -2.55 18.72
C LYS A 277 10.11 -1.30 18.59
N ILE A 278 9.37 -1.18 17.52
CA ILE A 278 8.47 -0.05 17.28
C ILE A 278 7.07 -0.50 17.71
N ASP A 279 6.69 -0.10 18.92
CA ASP A 279 5.32 -0.31 19.40
C ASP A 279 4.38 0.59 18.56
N PRO A 280 3.46 0.02 17.76
CA PRO A 280 2.54 0.81 16.94
C PRO A 280 1.51 1.58 17.77
N GLU A 281 1.36 1.30 19.07
CA GLU A 281 0.33 1.86 19.94
C GLU A 281 0.80 3.04 20.81
N ASN A 282 2.10 3.39 20.81
CA ASN A 282 2.62 4.42 21.72
C ASN A 282 2.53 5.83 21.10
N GLU A 283 1.34 6.28 20.73
CA GLU A 283 1.05 7.70 20.40
C GLU A 283 0.69 8.56 21.62
N THR A 284 0.59 8.00 22.84
CA THR A 284 0.22 8.78 24.03
C THR A 284 1.06 8.34 25.25
N ASN A 285 1.76 9.35 25.78
CA ASN A 285 2.39 9.38 27.12
C ASN A 285 3.83 8.86 27.27
N SER A 286 4.80 9.65 26.85
CA SER A 286 6.09 9.71 27.50
C SER A 286 6.13 10.87 28.53
N THR A 287 5.33 10.76 29.57
CA THR A 287 5.46 11.55 30.79
C THR A 287 5.32 10.60 31.99
N GLU A 288 6.24 9.65 32.12
CA GLU A 288 6.47 8.98 33.41
C GLU A 288 7.96 8.77 33.64
N THR A 289 8.42 9.55 34.56
CA THR A 289 9.50 9.35 35.58
C THR A 289 10.74 8.56 35.14
N LEU A 290 11.73 9.33 34.75
CA LEU A 290 13.15 8.99 34.82
C LEU A 290 13.55 8.73 36.30
N ASN A 291 13.67 7.47 36.68
CA ASN A 291 14.47 7.03 37.81
C ASN A 291 14.89 5.58 37.57
N ASP A 292 15.90 5.40 36.73
CA ASP A 292 16.85 4.31 36.84
C ASP A 292 18.12 4.63 36.03
N GLU A 293 19.21 4.90 36.70
CA GLU A 293 20.51 5.32 36.15
C GLU A 293 21.31 4.19 35.46
N ALA A 294 20.69 3.09 35.06
CA ALA A 294 21.41 1.90 34.57
C ALA A 294 21.09 1.42 33.16
N ALA A 295 20.17 2.06 32.40
CA ALA A 295 19.96 1.74 30.99
C ALA A 295 19.91 3.02 30.16
N ARG A 296 21.01 3.36 29.50
CA ARG A 296 20.93 4.34 28.39
C ARG A 296 19.91 3.81 27.38
N PRO A 297 18.85 4.55 27.02
CA PRO A 297 17.93 4.13 25.97
C PRO A 297 18.77 3.89 24.72
N GLN A 298 18.73 2.67 24.17
CA GLN A 298 19.37 2.40 22.89
C GLN A 298 18.67 3.25 21.85
N THR A 299 19.36 4.26 21.37
CA THR A 299 18.86 5.15 20.30
C THR A 299 18.51 4.27 19.11
N ALA A 300 17.30 4.39 18.59
CA ALA A 300 16.85 3.60 17.45
C ALA A 300 17.78 3.85 16.24
N THR A 301 18.09 2.80 15.50
CA THR A 301 18.89 2.91 14.27
C THR A 301 17.99 2.85 13.05
N VAL A 302 18.21 3.76 12.10
CA VAL A 302 17.44 3.86 10.86
C VAL A 302 18.37 3.92 9.65
N ALA A 303 17.86 3.53 8.49
CA ALA A 303 18.57 3.59 7.23
C ALA A 303 17.94 4.64 6.31
N LEU A 304 18.77 5.37 5.55
CA LEU A 304 18.29 6.31 4.54
C LEU A 304 17.49 5.55 3.47
N ALA A 305 16.36 6.11 3.10
CA ALA A 305 15.48 5.58 2.08
C ALA A 305 14.92 6.71 1.18
N GLN A 306 14.34 6.33 0.08
CA GLN A 306 13.54 7.23 -0.75
C GLN A 306 12.42 6.45 -1.44
N ILE A 307 11.32 7.14 -1.75
CA ILE A 307 10.21 6.56 -2.49
C ILE A 307 10.67 6.33 -3.94
N PRO A 308 10.56 5.11 -4.49
CA PRO A 308 10.92 4.84 -5.86
C PRO A 308 10.12 5.69 -6.85
N ARG A 309 10.78 6.16 -7.92
CA ARG A 309 10.09 6.74 -9.08
C ARG A 309 9.60 5.68 -10.05
N ALA A 310 10.37 4.60 -10.15
CA ALA A 310 9.96 3.45 -10.95
C ALA A 310 8.77 2.77 -10.29
N GLU A 311 7.84 2.36 -11.12
CA GLU A 311 6.67 1.62 -10.71
C GLU A 311 6.64 0.25 -11.38
N GLY A 312 6.05 -0.71 -10.73
CA GLY A 312 5.94 -2.07 -11.22
C GLY A 312 4.70 -2.76 -10.68
N ALA A 313 4.50 -3.98 -11.10
CA ALA A 313 3.47 -4.87 -10.56
C ALA A 313 4.02 -6.29 -10.46
N LEU A 314 3.44 -7.07 -9.57
CA LEU A 314 3.70 -8.49 -9.43
C LEU A 314 2.37 -9.22 -9.34
N ILE A 315 2.24 -10.33 -10.06
CA ILE A 315 1.10 -11.24 -9.97
C ILE A 315 1.61 -12.68 -9.88
N SER A 316 1.02 -13.47 -8.99
CA SER A 316 1.23 -14.90 -8.87
C SER A 316 -0.08 -15.62 -9.16
N LEU A 317 -0.03 -16.58 -10.06
CA LEU A 317 -1.18 -17.36 -10.49
C LEU A 317 -0.97 -18.85 -10.18
N GLU A 318 -2.02 -19.54 -9.74
CA GLU A 318 -2.02 -20.98 -9.69
C GLU A 318 -2.03 -21.54 -11.13
N ALA A 319 -1.05 -22.37 -11.46
CA ALA A 319 -0.76 -22.76 -12.84
C ALA A 319 -1.87 -23.60 -13.51
N LYS A 320 -2.70 -24.31 -12.74
CA LYS A 320 -3.74 -25.19 -13.29
C LYS A 320 -5.07 -24.49 -13.49
N THR A 321 -5.40 -23.57 -12.59
CA THR A 321 -6.71 -22.92 -12.56
C THR A 321 -6.67 -21.46 -13.02
N GLY A 322 -5.47 -20.83 -13.03
CA GLY A 322 -5.30 -19.42 -13.29
C GLY A 322 -5.74 -18.51 -12.13
N ALA A 323 -6.07 -19.10 -10.96
CA ALA A 323 -6.49 -18.34 -9.79
C ALA A 323 -5.37 -17.40 -9.31
N ILE A 324 -5.72 -16.17 -8.96
CA ILE A 324 -4.77 -15.20 -8.40
C ILE A 324 -4.44 -15.58 -6.96
N GLU A 325 -3.19 -15.94 -6.70
CA GLU A 325 -2.69 -16.26 -5.37
C GLU A 325 -2.06 -15.06 -4.66
N ALA A 326 -1.51 -14.11 -5.40
CA ALA A 326 -1.01 -12.83 -4.92
C ALA A 326 -1.00 -11.80 -6.04
N LEU A 327 -1.25 -10.53 -5.69
CA LEU A 327 -1.17 -9.42 -6.63
C LEU A 327 -0.81 -8.13 -5.91
N SER A 328 0.23 -7.44 -6.41
CA SER A 328 0.57 -6.08 -6.01
C SER A 328 0.67 -5.20 -7.27
N GLY A 329 -0.16 -4.17 -7.36
CA GLY A 329 -0.31 -3.33 -8.55
C GLY A 329 0.59 -2.08 -8.56
N GLY A 330 1.42 -1.88 -7.53
CA GLY A 330 2.31 -0.72 -7.40
C GLY A 330 3.07 -0.73 -6.09
N TYR A 331 3.94 0.26 -5.90
CA TYR A 331 4.71 0.43 -4.67
C TYR A 331 3.82 0.72 -3.45
N SER A 332 2.84 1.62 -3.61
CA SER A 332 1.91 2.01 -2.55
C SER A 332 0.53 2.34 -3.13
N PHE A 333 -0.49 1.67 -2.64
CA PHE A 333 -1.89 1.95 -3.01
C PHE A 333 -2.34 3.35 -2.56
N GLY A 334 -1.83 3.81 -1.41
CA GLY A 334 -2.12 5.14 -0.89
C GLY A 334 -1.60 6.27 -1.79
N GLN A 335 -0.50 6.05 -2.50
CA GLN A 335 0.05 7.01 -3.46
C GLN A 335 -0.55 6.87 -4.85
N SER A 336 -0.81 5.64 -5.30
CA SER A 336 -1.36 5.37 -6.62
C SER A 336 -2.31 4.19 -6.59
N LYS A 337 -3.60 4.46 -6.79
CA LYS A 337 -4.65 3.44 -6.91
C LYS A 337 -4.62 2.72 -8.26
N TYR A 338 -3.80 3.16 -9.19
CA TYR A 338 -3.66 2.56 -10.51
C TYR A 338 -3.01 1.19 -10.42
N ASN A 339 -3.81 0.14 -10.67
CA ASN A 339 -3.36 -1.25 -10.62
C ASN A 339 -2.62 -1.62 -11.92
N ARG A 340 -1.29 -1.61 -11.87
CA ARG A 340 -0.46 -1.86 -13.06
C ARG A 340 -0.52 -3.30 -13.54
N ALA A 341 -0.93 -4.24 -12.67
CA ALA A 341 -1.11 -5.63 -13.07
C ALA A 341 -2.32 -5.83 -14.00
N THR A 342 -3.37 -5.00 -13.86
CA THR A 342 -4.65 -5.18 -14.59
C THR A 342 -5.00 -4.01 -15.50
N GLN A 343 -4.47 -2.82 -15.25
CA GLN A 343 -4.85 -1.61 -15.98
C GLN A 343 -3.74 -1.09 -16.92
N ALA A 344 -2.46 -1.42 -16.63
CA ALA A 344 -1.36 -0.94 -17.47
C ALA A 344 -1.38 -1.61 -18.84
N ARG A 345 -1.27 -0.77 -19.87
CA ARG A 345 -1.08 -1.22 -21.26
C ARG A 345 0.34 -0.82 -21.64
N ARG A 346 1.23 -1.79 -21.68
CA ARG A 346 2.64 -1.62 -22.01
C ARG A 346 3.04 -2.57 -23.10
N GLN A 347 3.97 -2.16 -23.93
CA GLN A 347 4.58 -3.03 -24.93
C GLN A 347 5.25 -4.23 -24.22
N PRO A 348 4.88 -5.48 -24.57
CA PRO A 348 5.38 -6.68 -23.87
C PRO A 348 6.86 -6.95 -24.16
N GLY A 349 7.41 -6.36 -25.20
CA GLY A 349 8.77 -6.60 -25.65
C GLY A 349 9.04 -8.08 -25.91
N SER A 350 10.23 -8.56 -25.57
CA SER A 350 10.62 -9.95 -25.80
C SER A 350 9.82 -11.00 -25.02
N THR A 351 9.01 -10.60 -24.05
CA THR A 351 8.06 -11.50 -23.35
C THR A 351 7.00 -12.04 -24.32
N PHE A 352 6.77 -11.38 -25.44
CA PHE A 352 5.84 -11.81 -26.47
C PHE A 352 6.41 -12.96 -27.35
N LYS A 353 7.72 -13.11 -27.46
CA LYS A 353 8.38 -14.10 -28.33
C LYS A 353 7.90 -15.56 -28.13
N PRO A 354 7.69 -16.07 -26.90
CA PRO A 354 7.15 -17.42 -26.71
C PRO A 354 5.85 -17.67 -27.49
N PHE A 355 4.95 -16.68 -27.54
CA PHE A 355 3.68 -16.79 -28.25
C PHE A 355 3.86 -16.83 -29.78
N LEU A 356 4.76 -16.00 -30.30
CA LEU A 356 5.14 -16.03 -31.71
C LEU A 356 5.76 -17.39 -32.09
N TYR A 357 6.67 -17.92 -31.27
CA TYR A 357 7.31 -19.19 -31.51
C TYR A 357 6.33 -20.37 -31.37
N LEU A 358 5.35 -20.26 -30.48
CA LEU A 358 4.28 -21.25 -30.37
C LEU A 358 3.42 -21.27 -31.64
N SER A 359 3.08 -20.11 -32.21
CA SER A 359 2.41 -20.01 -33.53
C SER A 359 3.22 -20.68 -34.64
N ALA A 360 4.55 -20.56 -34.61
CA ALA A 360 5.44 -21.23 -35.57
C ALA A 360 5.39 -22.76 -35.44
N LEU A 361 5.40 -23.28 -34.21
CA LEU A 361 5.30 -24.73 -33.96
C LEU A 361 3.96 -25.27 -34.42
N GLU A 362 2.88 -24.54 -34.18
CA GLU A 362 1.53 -24.91 -34.66
C GLU A 362 1.46 -24.94 -36.19
N SER A 363 2.21 -24.09 -36.87
CA SER A 363 2.34 -24.06 -38.32
C SER A 363 3.23 -25.14 -38.90
N GLY A 364 3.66 -26.12 -38.06
CA GLY A 364 4.46 -27.28 -38.48
C GLY A 364 5.99 -27.06 -38.45
N MET A 365 6.46 -25.90 -37.97
CA MET A 365 7.89 -25.73 -37.74
C MET A 365 8.33 -26.48 -36.48
N THR A 366 9.65 -26.69 -36.36
CA THR A 366 10.22 -27.43 -35.22
C THR A 366 11.22 -26.55 -34.46
N PRO A 367 11.54 -26.86 -33.22
CA PRO A 367 12.61 -26.18 -32.49
C PRO A 367 14.00 -26.26 -33.18
N ALA A 368 14.18 -27.17 -34.12
CA ALA A 368 15.40 -27.34 -34.94
C ALA A 368 15.37 -26.56 -36.25
N THR A 369 14.22 -25.99 -36.65
CA THR A 369 14.09 -25.13 -37.83
C THR A 369 15.11 -23.98 -37.73
N ILE A 370 15.80 -23.71 -38.84
CA ILE A 370 16.91 -22.72 -38.87
C ILE A 370 16.48 -21.46 -39.59
N TYR A 371 16.75 -20.32 -38.95
CA TYR A 371 16.69 -18.99 -39.55
C TYR A 371 18.06 -18.31 -39.53
N ASN A 372 18.30 -17.43 -40.48
CA ASN A 372 19.56 -16.70 -40.56
C ASN A 372 19.48 -15.43 -39.67
N ASP A 373 20.26 -15.38 -38.59
CA ASP A 373 20.43 -14.20 -37.76
C ASP A 373 21.43 -13.26 -38.44
N ALA A 374 20.97 -12.47 -39.41
CA ALA A 374 21.74 -11.57 -40.25
C ALA A 374 21.01 -10.22 -40.39
N PRO A 375 21.72 -9.18 -40.82
CA PRO A 375 21.10 -7.87 -41.07
C PRO A 375 19.87 -7.97 -41.98
N ILE A 376 18.88 -7.16 -41.67
CA ILE A 376 17.66 -6.98 -42.46
C ILE A 376 17.37 -5.48 -42.55
N VAL A 377 16.96 -5.05 -43.72
CA VAL A 377 16.56 -3.67 -43.97
C VAL A 377 15.18 -3.72 -44.57
N PHE A 378 14.29 -2.94 -44.03
CA PHE A 378 12.97 -2.72 -44.61
C PHE A 378 12.92 -1.30 -45.16
N ASP A 379 12.69 -1.21 -46.47
CA ASP A 379 12.37 0.06 -47.13
C ASP A 379 10.86 0.27 -46.99
N ASP A 380 10.50 1.08 -46.03
CA ASP A 380 9.11 1.49 -45.82
C ASP A 380 8.97 2.88 -46.43
N SER A 381 8.09 3.00 -47.41
CA SER A 381 7.82 4.26 -48.11
C SER A 381 7.10 5.30 -47.21
N GLU A 382 6.58 4.90 -46.07
CA GLU A 382 5.91 5.77 -45.08
C GLU A 382 6.88 6.29 -43.98
N LEU A 383 8.07 5.72 -43.88
CA LEU A 383 9.09 6.16 -42.92
C LEU A 383 10.12 7.06 -43.62
N GLU A 384 10.50 8.16 -42.98
CA GLU A 384 11.57 9.05 -43.42
C GLU A 384 12.92 8.35 -43.52
N THR A 385 13.11 7.22 -42.83
CA THR A 385 14.35 6.42 -42.82
C THR A 385 14.03 4.92 -42.84
N ALA A 386 14.87 4.14 -43.60
CA ALA A 386 14.75 2.69 -43.63
C ALA A 386 14.88 2.06 -42.21
N TRP A 387 13.95 1.19 -41.84
CA TRP A 387 13.99 0.48 -40.55
C TRP A 387 15.10 -0.60 -40.58
N ARG A 388 16.03 -0.51 -39.63
CA ARG A 388 17.20 -1.40 -39.50
C ARG A 388 17.23 -2.04 -38.11
N PRO A 389 16.38 -3.04 -37.83
CA PRO A 389 16.40 -3.70 -36.53
C PRO A 389 17.73 -4.40 -36.25
N GLN A 390 18.06 -4.51 -34.97
CA GLN A 390 19.26 -5.17 -34.49
C GLN A 390 18.95 -6.09 -33.30
N ASN A 391 19.82 -7.07 -33.06
CA ASN A 391 19.85 -7.77 -31.80
C ASN A 391 20.35 -6.82 -30.68
N SER A 392 19.90 -7.04 -29.45
CA SER A 392 20.33 -6.24 -28.28
C SER A 392 21.87 -6.28 -28.07
N SER A 393 22.54 -7.35 -28.55
CA SER A 393 24.00 -7.48 -28.53
C SER A 393 24.72 -6.66 -29.60
N GLY A 394 23.99 -6.10 -30.57
CA GLY A 394 24.59 -5.47 -31.77
C GLY A 394 25.26 -6.43 -32.72
N GLN A 395 25.22 -7.75 -32.46
CA GLN A 395 25.92 -8.76 -33.25
C GLN A 395 24.97 -9.67 -34.03
N PHE A 396 25.51 -10.33 -35.07
CA PHE A 396 24.80 -11.28 -35.92
C PHE A 396 25.45 -12.65 -35.79
N TYR A 397 24.65 -13.72 -35.80
CA TYR A 397 25.15 -15.05 -35.45
C TYR A 397 24.94 -16.09 -36.58
N GLY A 398 24.39 -15.67 -37.72
CA GLY A 398 24.20 -16.53 -38.87
C GLY A 398 23.10 -17.60 -38.66
N PRO A 399 23.23 -18.80 -39.26
CA PRO A 399 22.20 -19.83 -39.14
C PRO A 399 21.94 -20.23 -37.70
N THR A 400 20.73 -19.96 -37.21
CA THR A 400 20.35 -20.11 -35.80
C THR A 400 19.07 -20.93 -35.70
N ARG A 401 19.06 -21.96 -34.85
CA ARG A 401 17.85 -22.77 -34.56
C ARG A 401 16.81 -21.98 -33.80
N LEU A 402 15.51 -22.23 -34.04
CA LEU A 402 14.43 -21.55 -33.34
C LEU A 402 14.57 -21.64 -31.82
N ARG A 403 14.91 -22.83 -31.26
CA ARG A 403 15.13 -22.94 -29.82
C ARG A 403 16.22 -22.02 -29.30
N GLU A 404 17.32 -21.87 -30.06
CA GLU A 404 18.42 -20.99 -29.69
C GLU A 404 18.03 -19.52 -29.83
N ALA A 405 17.32 -19.17 -30.88
CA ALA A 405 16.83 -17.83 -31.10
C ALA A 405 15.87 -17.38 -30.00
N LEU A 406 15.02 -18.28 -29.50
CA LEU A 406 14.10 -18.00 -28.39
C LEU A 406 14.86 -17.76 -27.09
N TYR A 407 15.68 -18.71 -26.63
CA TYR A 407 16.33 -18.57 -25.32
C TYR A 407 17.39 -17.47 -25.29
N ARG A 408 17.98 -17.11 -26.43
CA ARG A 408 18.90 -15.96 -26.57
C ARG A 408 18.19 -14.67 -26.98
N SER A 409 16.86 -14.71 -27.13
CA SER A 409 16.02 -13.55 -27.48
C SER A 409 16.49 -12.82 -28.75
N ARG A 410 16.80 -13.56 -29.85
CA ARG A 410 17.28 -13.01 -31.12
C ARG A 410 16.16 -12.24 -31.83
N ASN A 411 16.31 -10.93 -31.98
CA ASN A 411 15.30 -10.08 -32.60
C ASN A 411 15.17 -10.38 -34.10
N LEU A 412 16.29 -10.48 -34.82
CA LEU A 412 16.27 -10.62 -36.25
C LEU A 412 15.67 -11.95 -36.71
N VAL A 413 15.85 -13.02 -35.93
CA VAL A 413 15.20 -14.31 -36.18
C VAL A 413 13.70 -14.18 -35.93
N SER A 414 13.27 -13.51 -34.83
CA SER A 414 11.85 -13.33 -34.53
C SER A 414 11.13 -12.50 -35.60
N ILE A 415 11.76 -11.45 -36.10
CA ILE A 415 11.21 -10.63 -37.20
C ILE A 415 11.06 -11.44 -38.49
N ARG A 416 12.07 -12.22 -38.86
CA ARG A 416 11.97 -13.10 -40.06
C ARG A 416 10.90 -14.15 -39.90
N LEU A 417 10.81 -14.73 -38.67
CA LEU A 417 9.80 -15.72 -38.33
C LEU A 417 8.38 -15.14 -38.48
N LEU A 418 8.14 -13.96 -37.88
CA LEU A 418 6.84 -13.30 -38.00
C LEU A 418 6.48 -12.95 -39.44
N ARG A 419 7.46 -12.48 -40.22
CA ARG A 419 7.25 -12.20 -41.65
C ARG A 419 6.85 -13.46 -42.42
N ASP A 420 7.52 -14.58 -42.17
CA ASP A 420 7.27 -15.82 -42.92
C ASP A 420 5.96 -16.49 -42.50
N LEU A 421 5.57 -16.38 -41.24
CA LEU A 421 4.26 -16.83 -40.72
C LEU A 421 3.10 -15.96 -41.21
N GLY A 422 3.35 -14.67 -41.40
CA GLY A 422 2.36 -13.65 -41.63
C GLY A 422 1.74 -13.13 -40.32
N ILE A 423 1.53 -11.83 -40.26
CA ILE A 423 0.98 -11.16 -39.09
C ILE A 423 -0.42 -11.65 -38.78
N GLU A 424 -1.31 -11.68 -39.79
CA GLU A 424 -2.69 -12.14 -39.66
C GLU A 424 -2.79 -13.59 -39.11
N ASN A 425 -1.97 -14.52 -39.61
CA ASN A 425 -1.94 -15.90 -39.13
C ASN A 425 -1.50 -15.96 -37.67
N THR A 426 -0.53 -15.17 -37.28
CA THR A 426 -0.03 -15.07 -35.89
C THR A 426 -1.12 -14.53 -34.98
N LEU A 427 -1.78 -13.41 -35.35
CA LEU A 427 -2.89 -12.82 -34.57
C LEU A 427 -4.07 -13.78 -34.43
N ASN A 428 -4.44 -14.49 -35.50
CA ASN A 428 -5.49 -15.52 -35.46
C ASN A 428 -5.13 -16.67 -34.51
N TYR A 429 -3.87 -17.05 -34.42
CA TYR A 429 -3.43 -18.06 -33.46
C TYR A 429 -3.47 -17.53 -32.03
N LEU A 430 -3.04 -16.29 -31.78
CA LEU A 430 -3.10 -15.65 -30.47
C LEU A 430 -4.53 -15.51 -29.95
N ALA A 431 -5.47 -15.20 -30.83
CA ALA A 431 -6.90 -15.15 -30.49
C ALA A 431 -7.43 -16.49 -29.97
N LYS A 432 -6.93 -17.64 -30.46
CA LYS A 432 -7.26 -18.98 -29.91
C LYS A 432 -6.74 -19.20 -28.50
N LEU A 433 -5.72 -18.45 -28.09
CA LEU A 433 -5.18 -18.43 -26.72
C LEU A 433 -5.85 -17.39 -25.83
N GLU A 434 -6.97 -16.80 -26.30
CA GLU A 434 -7.70 -15.71 -25.61
C GLU A 434 -6.83 -14.47 -25.31
N ILE A 435 -5.76 -14.26 -26.10
CA ILE A 435 -4.94 -13.04 -26.01
C ILE A 435 -5.63 -11.95 -26.80
N PRO A 436 -5.95 -10.78 -26.18
CA PRO A 436 -6.57 -9.65 -26.86
C PRO A 436 -5.68 -9.16 -28.01
N THR A 437 -6.15 -9.22 -29.23
CA THR A 437 -5.40 -8.81 -30.44
C THR A 437 -5.91 -7.53 -31.09
N GLU A 438 -7.03 -6.98 -30.62
CA GLU A 438 -7.73 -5.85 -31.26
C GLU A 438 -6.90 -4.56 -31.31
N ASN A 439 -5.93 -4.42 -30.41
CA ASN A 439 -5.06 -3.26 -30.32
C ASN A 439 -3.59 -3.57 -30.64
N MET A 440 -3.31 -4.74 -31.20
CA MET A 440 -1.96 -5.06 -31.65
C MET A 440 -1.69 -4.40 -33.00
N PRO A 441 -0.51 -3.83 -33.22
CA PRO A 441 -0.17 -3.23 -34.50
C PRO A 441 -0.09 -4.31 -35.59
N ASP A 442 -0.49 -3.93 -36.80
CA ASP A 442 -0.41 -4.76 -38.00
C ASP A 442 0.94 -4.51 -38.74
N ASP A 443 2.02 -4.59 -37.96
CA ASP A 443 3.39 -4.39 -38.46
C ASP A 443 4.39 -5.38 -37.82
N LEU A 444 5.64 -5.30 -38.25
CA LEU A 444 6.74 -6.18 -37.78
C LEU A 444 7.50 -5.62 -36.57
N SER A 445 7.12 -4.46 -36.03
CA SER A 445 7.84 -3.78 -34.94
C SER A 445 7.44 -4.26 -33.55
#